data_738529d71027ca8bbbba51b43c96387c
#
_entry.id   738529d71027ca8bbbba51b43c96387c
#
_cell.length_a   1.000
_cell.length_b   1.000
_cell.length_c   1.000
_cell.angle_alpha   90.00
_cell.angle_beta   90.00
_cell.angle_gamma   90.00
#
_symmetry.space_group_name_H-M   'P 1'
#
loop_
_entity.id
_entity.type
_entity.pdbx_description
1 polymer ?
#
loop_
_entity_poly.entity_id
_entity_poly.type
_entity_poly.pdbx_seq_one_letter_code
_entity_poly.pdbx_strand_id
1 'polypeptide(L)'
;MSTDNTFAKRGDFRVADLALAPFGRKEIHLAEHEMPGLRALRKEFGPTKPLKGCRISGSLHMTIQTAVLIETLVELGAEVRWASCNIFSTQDHAAAAVVVGPNGTAENPQGVPCYAWKGETLEEYWWCTDQMMTWPDGDGPNMILDDGGDATMLVHKGVEFEKSGVVPDPTSASNPEFAIVLGLLQRSLKSEPQKWTTMAKGIKGVTEETTTGVKRLYKMQENNELLFPAINVNDSVTKSKFDNLYGCRHSLIDAINRATD
;
A
#
# COMPACT_ATOMS: atom_id res chain seq x y z
N MET A 1 -3.54 -25.99 2.46
CA MET A 1 -2.80 -25.24 3.47
C MET A 1 -3.82 -24.58 4.39
N SER A 2 -3.61 -24.65 5.68
CA SER A 2 -4.59 -24.27 6.70
C SER A 2 -4.94 -22.79 6.55
N THR A 3 -6.18 -22.52 6.20
CA THR A 3 -6.81 -21.22 6.34
C THR A 3 -7.07 -20.98 7.83
N ASP A 4 -6.00 -20.89 8.59
CA ASP A 4 -6.09 -20.67 10.02
C ASP A 4 -6.52 -19.21 10.25
N ASN A 5 -7.81 -19.07 10.48
CA ASN A 5 -8.54 -17.83 10.74
C ASN A 5 -8.14 -17.20 12.10
N THR A 6 -6.93 -17.52 12.59
CA THR A 6 -6.37 -16.97 13.84
C THR A 6 -6.06 -15.49 13.74
N PHE A 7 -5.93 -14.95 12.53
CA PHE A 7 -5.58 -13.53 12.31
C PHE A 7 -6.78 -12.58 12.49
N ALA A 8 -7.98 -13.01 12.18
CA ALA A 8 -9.20 -12.21 12.39
C ALA A 8 -9.47 -11.85 13.87
N LYS A 9 -8.82 -12.53 14.81
CA LYS A 9 -8.98 -12.30 16.25
C LYS A 9 -7.97 -11.31 16.86
N ARG A 10 -6.97 -10.82 16.10
CA ARG A 10 -5.89 -9.98 16.63
C ARG A 10 -6.03 -8.48 16.33
N GLY A 11 -7.06 -8.05 15.65
CA GLY A 11 -7.25 -6.65 15.25
C GLY A 11 -7.15 -6.46 13.72
N ASP A 12 -7.29 -5.24 13.27
CA ASP A 12 -7.33 -4.86 11.85
C ASP A 12 -5.90 -4.67 11.30
N PHE A 13 -5.06 -5.69 11.38
CA PHE A 13 -3.69 -5.68 10.86
C PHE A 13 -3.13 -7.10 10.74
N ARG A 14 -2.09 -7.26 9.92
CA ARG A 14 -1.21 -8.44 9.93
C ARG A 14 0.23 -8.05 9.63
N VAL A 15 1.12 -8.27 10.59
CA VAL A 15 2.57 -8.06 10.49
C VAL A 15 3.31 -9.26 11.08
N ALA A 16 4.61 -9.37 10.86
CA ALA A 16 5.41 -10.51 11.31
C ALA A 16 5.40 -10.66 12.83
N ASP A 17 5.79 -9.61 13.57
CA ASP A 17 5.88 -9.63 15.04
C ASP A 17 5.79 -8.20 15.61
N LEU A 18 4.80 -7.94 16.46
CA LEU A 18 4.65 -6.65 17.15
C LEU A 18 5.77 -6.36 18.16
N ALA A 19 6.48 -7.37 18.64
CA ALA A 19 7.62 -7.19 19.55
C ALA A 19 8.77 -6.41 18.90
N LEU A 20 8.81 -6.29 17.57
CA LEU A 20 9.80 -5.50 16.85
C LEU A 20 9.50 -3.99 16.87
N ALA A 21 8.32 -3.56 17.32
CA ALA A 21 7.91 -2.16 17.28
C ALA A 21 8.84 -1.19 18.04
N PRO A 22 9.40 -1.51 19.22
CA PRO A 22 10.32 -0.62 19.92
C PRO A 22 11.59 -0.33 19.11
N PHE A 23 12.12 -1.31 18.37
CA PHE A 23 13.24 -1.11 17.47
C PHE A 23 12.83 -0.26 16.27
N GLY A 24 11.71 -0.60 15.60
CA GLY A 24 11.17 0.18 14.49
C GLY A 24 10.92 1.64 14.86
N ARG A 25 10.43 1.92 16.07
CA ARG A 25 10.21 3.30 16.55
C ARG A 25 11.50 4.10 16.62
N LYS A 26 12.60 3.51 17.05
CA LYS A 26 13.92 4.16 17.08
C LYS A 26 14.40 4.48 15.66
N GLU A 27 14.25 3.52 14.75
CA GLU A 27 14.65 3.68 13.35
C GLU A 27 13.79 4.76 12.63
N ILE A 28 12.48 4.79 12.88
CA ILE A 28 11.59 5.85 12.36
C ILE A 28 12.05 7.22 12.86
N HIS A 29 12.40 7.33 14.13
CA HIS A 29 12.89 8.60 14.70
C HIS A 29 14.19 9.06 14.04
N LEU A 30 15.10 8.13 13.72
CA LEU A 30 16.32 8.46 12.97
C LEU A 30 15.99 8.90 11.53
N ALA A 31 15.11 8.16 10.84
CA ALA A 31 14.71 8.46 9.46
C ALA A 31 14.04 9.85 9.33
N GLU A 32 13.29 10.30 10.33
CA GLU A 32 12.69 11.64 10.34
C GLU A 32 13.72 12.76 10.16
N HIS A 33 14.95 12.58 10.64
CA HIS A 33 16.02 13.57 10.48
C HIS A 33 16.54 13.65 9.05
N GLU A 34 16.39 12.57 8.28
CA GLU A 34 16.76 12.50 6.87
C GLU A 34 15.63 12.93 5.94
N MET A 35 14.43 13.22 6.50
CA MET A 35 13.22 13.55 5.75
C MET A 35 12.67 14.96 6.12
N PRO A 36 13.47 16.01 5.92
CA PRO A 36 13.09 17.35 6.35
C PRO A 36 11.83 17.90 5.64
N GLY A 37 11.56 17.44 4.42
CA GLY A 37 10.35 17.83 3.67
C GLY A 37 9.07 17.40 4.37
N LEU A 38 8.97 16.13 4.79
CA LEU A 38 7.80 15.65 5.53
C LEU A 38 7.66 16.32 6.90
N ARG A 39 8.77 16.59 7.60
CA ARG A 39 8.74 17.33 8.85
C ARG A 39 8.24 18.77 8.67
N ALA A 40 8.64 19.44 7.58
CA ALA A 40 8.15 20.76 7.24
C ALA A 40 6.64 20.75 6.98
N LEU A 41 6.13 19.74 6.24
CA LEU A 41 4.70 19.58 5.99
C LEU A 41 3.91 19.36 7.30
N ARG A 42 4.41 18.54 8.22
CA ARG A 42 3.79 18.37 9.55
C ARG A 42 3.72 19.69 10.32
N LYS A 43 4.82 20.43 10.33
CA LYS A 43 4.90 21.72 11.03
C LYS A 43 3.94 22.76 10.44
N GLU A 44 3.87 22.86 9.12
CA GLU A 44 3.07 23.86 8.40
C GLU A 44 1.58 23.51 8.41
N PHE A 45 1.23 22.29 8.05
CA PHE A 45 -0.15 21.87 7.80
C PHE A 45 -0.78 21.04 8.92
N GLY A 46 0.02 20.49 9.84
CA GLY A 46 -0.51 19.70 10.96
C GLY A 46 -1.61 20.40 11.76
N PRO A 47 -1.50 21.68 12.09
CA PRO A 47 -2.56 22.41 12.80
C PRO A 47 -3.87 22.51 12.04
N THR A 48 -3.84 22.58 10.70
CA THR A 48 -5.03 22.76 9.85
C THR A 48 -5.70 21.47 9.42
N LYS A 49 -5.00 20.32 9.58
CA LYS A 49 -5.50 18.99 9.21
C LYS A 49 -6.08 18.94 7.79
N PRO A 50 -5.32 19.30 6.73
CA PRO A 50 -5.85 19.41 5.37
C PRO A 50 -6.34 18.09 4.78
N LEU A 51 -5.90 16.94 5.33
CA LEU A 51 -6.32 15.61 4.91
C LEU A 51 -7.48 15.06 5.74
N LYS A 52 -8.14 15.88 6.55
CA LYS A 52 -9.33 15.44 7.29
C LYS A 52 -10.41 14.94 6.33
N GLY A 53 -10.89 13.70 6.56
CA GLY A 53 -11.85 13.01 5.68
C GLY A 53 -11.22 12.32 4.47
N CYS A 54 -9.89 12.37 4.32
CA CYS A 54 -9.18 11.50 3.39
C CYS A 54 -9.01 10.11 4.00
N ARG A 55 -9.42 9.09 3.25
CA ARG A 55 -9.25 7.67 3.54
C ARG A 55 -8.28 7.13 2.52
N ILE A 56 -7.02 6.94 2.93
CA ILE A 56 -5.90 6.60 2.04
C ILE A 56 -5.56 5.13 2.20
N SER A 57 -5.70 4.36 1.12
CA SER A 57 -5.11 3.04 1.00
C SER A 57 -3.77 3.15 0.27
N GLY A 58 -2.69 2.77 0.95
CA GLY A 58 -1.33 2.87 0.42
C GLY A 58 -0.73 1.49 0.12
N SER A 59 -0.31 1.30 -1.13
CA SER A 59 0.42 0.12 -1.62
C SER A 59 1.82 0.56 -2.04
N LEU A 60 2.71 0.63 -1.07
CA LEU A 60 4.09 1.07 -1.26
C LEU A 60 5.00 0.38 -0.24
N HIS A 61 6.26 0.14 -0.59
CA HIS A 61 7.25 -0.56 0.22
C HIS A 61 7.16 -0.19 1.71
N MET A 62 6.84 -1.16 2.58
CA MET A 62 6.68 -0.91 4.02
C MET A 62 8.04 -0.80 4.72
N THR A 63 8.72 0.31 4.49
CA THR A 63 10.02 0.64 5.05
C THR A 63 9.93 1.67 6.18
N ILE A 64 11.04 1.93 6.83
CA ILE A 64 11.17 2.99 7.84
C ILE A 64 10.77 4.35 7.29
N GLN A 65 11.21 4.68 6.06
CA GLN A 65 10.89 5.95 5.41
C GLN A 65 9.39 6.06 5.10
N THR A 66 8.80 4.96 4.65
CA THR A 66 7.35 4.88 4.43
C THR A 66 6.57 5.04 5.75
N ALA A 67 7.08 4.52 6.86
CA ALA A 67 6.48 4.75 8.17
C ALA A 67 6.43 6.26 8.52
N VAL A 68 7.48 7.02 8.22
CA VAL A 68 7.49 8.49 8.39
C VAL A 68 6.41 9.15 7.51
N LEU A 69 6.24 8.68 6.27
CA LEU A 69 5.16 9.16 5.38
C LEU A 69 3.78 8.85 5.97
N ILE A 70 3.53 7.61 6.38
CA ILE A 70 2.25 7.17 6.97
C ILE A 70 1.89 8.04 8.18
N GLU A 71 2.81 8.22 9.10
CA GLU A 71 2.60 9.04 10.29
C GLU A 71 2.39 10.53 9.95
N THR A 72 3.02 11.00 8.87
CA THR A 72 2.76 12.36 8.35
C THR A 72 1.34 12.48 7.82
N LEU A 73 0.87 11.53 7.03
CA LEU A 73 -0.51 11.53 6.52
C LEU A 73 -1.54 11.55 7.67
N VAL A 74 -1.31 10.73 8.71
CA VAL A 74 -2.15 10.70 9.91
C VAL A 74 -2.10 12.02 10.66
N GLU A 75 -0.92 12.60 10.84
CA GLU A 75 -0.77 13.91 11.50
C GLU A 75 -1.47 15.03 10.72
N LEU A 76 -1.51 14.94 9.40
CA LEU A 76 -2.27 15.85 8.53
C LEU A 76 -3.78 15.57 8.51
N GLY A 77 -4.26 14.54 9.21
CA GLY A 77 -5.67 14.26 9.45
C GLY A 77 -6.27 13.12 8.63
N ALA A 78 -5.48 12.40 7.83
CA ALA A 78 -5.97 11.25 7.07
C ALA A 78 -6.22 10.03 7.96
N GLU A 79 -7.19 9.22 7.55
CA GLU A 79 -7.30 7.82 7.92
C GLU A 79 -6.50 6.99 6.90
N VAL A 80 -5.70 6.04 7.36
CA VAL A 80 -4.74 5.33 6.51
C VAL A 80 -4.83 3.83 6.73
N ARG A 81 -4.71 3.05 5.64
CA ARG A 81 -4.48 1.59 5.64
C ARG A 81 -3.31 1.30 4.70
N TRP A 82 -2.49 0.31 5.01
CA TRP A 82 -1.25 0.09 4.27
C TRP A 82 -0.96 -1.37 3.97
N ALA A 83 -0.40 -1.62 2.77
CA ALA A 83 0.24 -2.87 2.40
C ALA A 83 1.54 -2.58 1.66
N SER A 84 2.44 -3.56 1.55
CA SER A 84 3.63 -3.42 0.71
C SER A 84 3.28 -3.67 -0.76
N CYS A 85 4.02 -3.05 -1.67
CA CYS A 85 3.94 -3.29 -3.11
C CYS A 85 4.94 -4.36 -3.59
N ASN A 86 5.61 -5.05 -2.68
CA ASN A 86 6.59 -6.08 -3.02
C ASN A 86 6.76 -7.07 -1.86
N ILE A 87 6.83 -8.37 -2.18
CA ILE A 87 6.90 -9.47 -1.21
C ILE A 87 8.19 -9.52 -0.36
N PHE A 88 9.26 -8.81 -0.75
CA PHE A 88 10.55 -8.83 -0.06
C PHE A 88 10.97 -7.52 0.58
N SER A 89 10.33 -6.40 0.23
CA SER A 89 10.81 -5.07 0.62
C SER A 89 10.38 -4.61 2.00
N THR A 90 9.44 -5.27 2.64
CA THR A 90 8.98 -4.93 3.99
C THR A 90 10.13 -5.02 5.00
N GLN A 91 10.26 -4.00 5.83
CA GLN A 91 11.03 -4.02 7.05
C GLN A 91 10.08 -4.32 8.22
N ASP A 92 10.13 -5.55 8.76
CA ASP A 92 9.14 -6.03 9.73
C ASP A 92 9.03 -5.15 10.98
N HIS A 93 10.13 -4.57 11.42
CA HIS A 93 10.15 -3.62 12.53
C HIS A 93 9.47 -2.29 12.20
N ALA A 94 9.49 -1.85 10.92
CA ALA A 94 8.75 -0.67 10.47
C ALA A 94 7.24 -0.95 10.46
N ALA A 95 6.84 -2.10 9.91
CA ALA A 95 5.44 -2.53 9.90
C ALA A 95 4.87 -2.67 11.33
N ALA A 96 5.63 -3.30 12.23
CA ALA A 96 5.27 -3.43 13.64
C ALA A 96 5.11 -2.05 14.31
N ALA A 97 6.05 -1.12 14.09
CA ALA A 97 6.01 0.21 14.69
C ALA A 97 4.83 1.04 14.18
N VAL A 98 4.47 0.91 12.90
CA VAL A 98 3.29 1.59 12.31
C VAL A 98 2.00 1.06 12.93
N VAL A 99 1.86 -0.25 13.12
CA VAL A 99 0.68 -0.85 13.77
C VAL A 99 0.58 -0.45 15.23
N VAL A 100 1.67 -0.54 15.97
CA VAL A 100 1.68 -0.13 17.38
C VAL A 100 1.44 1.37 17.54
N GLY A 101 1.99 2.18 16.63
CA GLY A 101 1.87 3.62 16.67
C GLY A 101 2.73 4.27 17.77
N PRO A 102 2.85 5.61 17.75
CA PRO A 102 3.70 6.34 18.69
C PRO A 102 3.22 6.27 20.16
N ASN A 103 1.94 6.00 20.39
CA ASN A 103 1.32 6.01 21.71
C ASN A 103 0.80 4.64 22.17
N GLY A 104 0.91 3.61 21.35
CA GLY A 104 0.44 2.26 21.63
C GLY A 104 1.49 1.35 22.25
N THR A 105 1.08 0.12 22.53
CA THR A 105 1.94 -1.01 22.92
C THR A 105 1.61 -2.22 22.07
N ALA A 106 2.44 -3.27 22.11
CA ALA A 106 2.16 -4.51 21.39
C ALA A 106 0.85 -5.17 21.83
N GLU A 107 0.45 -5.01 23.12
CA GLU A 107 -0.79 -5.53 23.69
C GLU A 107 -2.01 -4.64 23.36
N ASN A 108 -1.76 -3.35 23.12
CA ASN A 108 -2.79 -2.36 22.79
C ASN A 108 -2.31 -1.44 21.65
N PRO A 109 -2.26 -1.94 20.40
CA PRO A 109 -1.86 -1.16 19.25
C PRO A 109 -2.81 0.02 19.00
N GLN A 110 -2.26 1.20 18.70
CA GLN A 110 -3.00 2.43 18.45
C GLN A 110 -2.55 3.16 17.17
N GLY A 111 -1.88 2.43 16.30
CA GLY A 111 -1.36 2.99 15.05
C GLY A 111 -2.28 2.76 13.86
N VAL A 112 -1.69 2.49 12.73
CA VAL A 112 -2.35 2.37 11.43
C VAL A 112 -2.51 0.90 11.07
N PRO A 113 -3.68 0.47 10.57
CA PRO A 113 -3.84 -0.85 9.97
C PRO A 113 -2.79 -1.10 8.87
N CYS A 114 -1.97 -2.13 9.06
CA CYS A 114 -0.91 -2.51 8.14
C CYS A 114 -0.93 -4.03 7.91
N TYR A 115 -0.83 -4.41 6.64
CA TYR A 115 -0.82 -5.79 6.17
C TYR A 115 0.46 -5.98 5.36
N ALA A 116 1.57 -6.28 6.02
CA ALA A 116 2.85 -6.47 5.37
C ALA A 116 3.85 -7.22 6.25
N TRP A 117 4.60 -8.14 5.65
CA TRP A 117 5.79 -8.77 6.25
C TRP A 117 6.79 -9.17 5.17
N LYS A 118 8.02 -9.34 5.53
CA LYS A 118 9.06 -9.75 4.60
C LYS A 118 8.92 -11.23 4.26
N GLY A 119 8.88 -11.55 2.96
CA GLY A 119 8.80 -12.93 2.48
C GLY A 119 7.37 -13.45 2.37
N GLU A 120 6.41 -12.57 2.09
CA GLU A 120 5.07 -12.97 1.67
C GLU A 120 5.14 -13.91 0.47
N THR A 121 4.22 -14.88 0.40
CA THR A 121 3.91 -15.55 -0.85
C THR A 121 3.08 -14.62 -1.74
N LEU A 122 2.96 -14.93 -3.02
CA LEU A 122 2.10 -14.12 -3.91
C LEU A 122 0.63 -14.15 -3.48
N GLU A 123 0.14 -15.26 -2.94
CA GLU A 123 -1.21 -15.36 -2.38
C GLU A 123 -1.40 -14.45 -1.17
N GLU A 124 -0.41 -14.40 -0.29
CA GLU A 124 -0.42 -13.50 0.87
C GLU A 124 -0.34 -12.04 0.46
N TYR A 125 0.48 -11.70 -0.52
CA TYR A 125 0.60 -10.37 -1.07
C TYR A 125 -0.74 -9.83 -1.61
N TRP A 126 -1.42 -10.61 -2.44
CA TRP A 126 -2.72 -10.21 -2.98
C TRP A 126 -3.82 -10.20 -1.93
N TRP A 127 -3.74 -11.08 -0.94
CA TRP A 127 -4.60 -11.00 0.24
C TRP A 127 -4.34 -9.71 1.04
N CYS A 128 -3.10 -9.33 1.29
CA CYS A 128 -2.74 -8.07 1.96
C CYS A 128 -3.26 -6.86 1.20
N THR A 129 -3.13 -6.86 -0.13
CA THR A 129 -3.66 -5.80 -0.99
C THR A 129 -5.19 -5.69 -0.87
N ASP A 130 -5.92 -6.81 -0.89
CA ASP A 130 -7.37 -6.82 -0.69
C ASP A 130 -7.77 -6.32 0.71
N GLN A 131 -7.06 -6.74 1.75
CA GLN A 131 -7.32 -6.27 3.14
C GLN A 131 -7.06 -4.78 3.29
N MET A 132 -6.00 -4.25 2.70
CA MET A 132 -5.69 -2.83 2.70
C MET A 132 -6.78 -2.01 2.00
N MET A 133 -7.37 -2.53 0.93
CA MET A 133 -8.47 -1.90 0.20
C MET A 133 -9.83 -2.06 0.90
N THR A 134 -9.99 -3.03 1.81
CA THR A 134 -11.25 -3.32 2.51
C THR A 134 -11.33 -2.51 3.81
N TRP A 135 -12.24 -1.57 3.86
CA TRP A 135 -12.46 -0.74 5.05
C TRP A 135 -13.63 -1.29 5.90
N PRO A 136 -13.59 -1.12 7.25
CA PRO A 136 -14.56 -1.77 8.14
C PRO A 136 -16.03 -1.42 7.90
N ASP A 137 -16.30 -0.24 7.34
CA ASP A 137 -17.66 0.22 6.99
C ASP A 137 -18.11 -0.17 5.57
N GLY A 138 -17.23 -0.83 4.80
CA GLY A 138 -17.54 -1.31 3.46
C GLY A 138 -17.38 -0.29 2.33
N ASP A 139 -17.12 0.98 2.63
CA ASP A 139 -17.05 2.04 1.59
C ASP A 139 -15.72 2.09 0.84
N GLY A 140 -14.65 1.52 1.39
CA GLY A 140 -13.32 1.54 0.81
C GLY A 140 -12.59 2.89 0.97
N PRO A 141 -11.41 3.05 0.33
CA PRO A 141 -10.66 4.31 0.31
C PRO A 141 -11.32 5.34 -0.61
N ASN A 142 -11.02 6.61 -0.36
CA ASN A 142 -11.30 7.68 -1.31
C ASN A 142 -10.05 8.22 -2.01
N MET A 143 -8.88 7.76 -1.62
CA MET A 143 -7.60 8.02 -2.27
C MET A 143 -6.72 6.78 -2.24
N ILE A 144 -5.96 6.57 -3.32
CA ILE A 144 -4.95 5.49 -3.39
C ILE A 144 -3.57 6.14 -3.55
N LEU A 145 -2.60 5.62 -2.81
CA LEU A 145 -1.18 5.84 -3.05
C LEU A 145 -0.60 4.50 -3.52
N ASP A 146 -0.16 4.43 -4.78
CA ASP A 146 0.25 3.17 -5.42
C ASP A 146 1.69 3.23 -5.91
N ASP A 147 2.35 2.08 -5.93
CA ASP A 147 3.70 1.89 -6.47
C ASP A 147 3.74 0.60 -7.30
N GLY A 148 3.58 0.75 -8.60
CA GLY A 148 3.49 -0.33 -9.57
C GLY A 148 2.09 -0.53 -10.16
N GLY A 149 1.07 0.10 -9.58
CA GLY A 149 -0.30 0.09 -10.07
C GLY A 149 -1.08 -1.18 -9.75
N ASP A 150 -0.66 -1.98 -8.76
CA ASP A 150 -1.34 -3.23 -8.45
C ASP A 150 -2.67 -3.02 -7.71
N ALA A 151 -2.73 -2.12 -6.73
CA ALA A 151 -3.98 -1.75 -6.08
C ALA A 151 -4.97 -1.13 -7.08
N THR A 152 -4.48 -0.25 -7.92
CA THR A 152 -5.27 0.38 -8.99
C THR A 152 -5.80 -0.65 -9.99
N MET A 153 -4.95 -1.57 -10.44
CA MET A 153 -5.33 -2.66 -11.35
C MET A 153 -6.40 -3.56 -10.73
N LEU A 154 -6.28 -3.89 -9.44
CA LEU A 154 -7.25 -4.72 -8.73
C LEU A 154 -8.64 -4.08 -8.76
N VAL A 155 -8.76 -2.78 -8.50
CA VAL A 155 -10.04 -2.04 -8.60
C VAL A 155 -10.59 -2.07 -10.02
N HIS A 156 -9.76 -1.78 -11.03
CA HIS A 156 -10.19 -1.75 -12.43
C HIS A 156 -10.68 -3.11 -12.90
N LYS A 157 -9.94 -4.18 -12.62
CA LYS A 157 -10.34 -5.55 -12.96
C LYS A 157 -11.56 -6.01 -12.16
N GLY A 158 -11.67 -5.62 -10.92
CA GLY A 158 -12.86 -5.88 -10.11
C GLY A 158 -14.11 -5.28 -10.75
N VAL A 159 -14.07 -4.00 -11.13
CA VAL A 159 -15.19 -3.32 -11.81
C VAL A 159 -15.50 -3.95 -13.17
N GLU A 160 -14.48 -4.32 -13.95
CA GLU A 160 -14.65 -4.99 -15.24
C GLU A 160 -15.44 -6.30 -15.09
N PHE A 161 -15.02 -7.13 -14.13
CA PHE A 161 -15.65 -8.43 -13.91
C PHE A 161 -17.01 -8.35 -13.21
N GLU A 162 -17.23 -7.37 -12.35
CA GLU A 162 -18.57 -7.12 -11.81
C GLU A 162 -19.55 -6.68 -12.90
N LYS A 163 -19.14 -5.84 -13.86
CA LYS A 163 -19.95 -5.41 -14.99
C LYS A 163 -20.28 -6.55 -15.94
N SER A 164 -19.32 -7.43 -16.22
CA SER A 164 -19.53 -8.60 -17.10
C SER A 164 -20.28 -9.75 -16.41
N GLY A 165 -20.24 -9.79 -15.07
CA GLY A 165 -20.75 -10.90 -14.27
C GLY A 165 -19.89 -12.17 -14.35
N VAL A 166 -18.73 -12.12 -15.00
CA VAL A 166 -17.86 -13.28 -15.24
C VAL A 166 -16.39 -12.90 -14.97
N VAL A 167 -15.72 -13.71 -14.15
CA VAL A 167 -14.26 -13.67 -14.00
C VAL A 167 -13.69 -14.85 -14.79
N PRO A 168 -12.66 -14.65 -15.64
CA PRO A 168 -11.99 -15.72 -16.36
C PRO A 168 -11.49 -16.82 -15.41
N ASP A 169 -11.37 -18.04 -15.94
CA ASP A 169 -10.79 -19.14 -15.18
C ASP A 169 -9.33 -18.85 -14.82
N PRO A 170 -8.91 -18.96 -13.55
CA PRO A 170 -7.53 -18.76 -13.15
C PRO A 170 -6.51 -19.58 -13.95
N THR A 171 -6.88 -20.76 -14.42
CA THR A 171 -6.01 -21.62 -15.25
C THR A 171 -5.74 -21.04 -16.64
N SER A 172 -6.54 -20.07 -17.09
CA SER A 172 -6.34 -19.36 -18.37
C SER A 172 -5.41 -18.15 -18.26
N ALA A 173 -4.94 -17.84 -17.05
CA ALA A 173 -4.08 -16.69 -16.82
C ALA A 173 -2.74 -16.79 -17.55
N SER A 174 -2.20 -15.64 -18.00
CA SER A 174 -0.92 -15.55 -18.71
C SER A 174 0.29 -15.86 -17.83
N ASN A 175 0.13 -15.76 -16.51
CA ASN A 175 1.17 -16.03 -15.51
C ASN A 175 0.54 -16.44 -14.17
N PRO A 176 1.32 -17.09 -13.27
CA PRO A 176 0.81 -17.58 -11.97
C PRO A 176 0.26 -16.48 -11.07
N GLU A 177 0.86 -15.31 -11.09
CA GLU A 177 0.43 -14.18 -10.26
C GLU A 177 -0.96 -13.69 -10.66
N PHE A 178 -1.22 -13.54 -11.96
CA PHE A 178 -2.53 -13.13 -12.45
C PHE A 178 -3.60 -14.20 -12.19
N ALA A 179 -3.23 -15.50 -12.13
CA ALA A 179 -4.13 -16.55 -11.70
C ALA A 179 -4.63 -16.34 -10.26
N ILE A 180 -3.75 -15.90 -9.36
CA ILE A 180 -4.11 -15.56 -7.98
C ILE A 180 -5.09 -14.38 -7.93
N VAL A 181 -4.84 -13.33 -8.71
CA VAL A 181 -5.73 -12.17 -8.85
C VAL A 181 -7.12 -12.60 -9.34
N LEU A 182 -7.19 -13.42 -10.39
CA LEU A 182 -8.47 -13.96 -10.89
C LEU A 182 -9.20 -14.76 -9.81
N GLY A 183 -8.48 -15.61 -9.07
CA GLY A 183 -9.06 -16.39 -7.97
C GLY A 183 -9.60 -15.51 -6.83
N LEU A 184 -8.89 -14.40 -6.51
CA LEU A 184 -9.35 -13.41 -5.55
C LEU A 184 -10.64 -12.74 -6.05
N LEU A 185 -10.66 -12.26 -7.28
CA LEU A 185 -11.80 -11.58 -7.87
C LEU A 185 -13.02 -12.52 -8.07
N GLN A 186 -12.80 -13.81 -8.34
CA GLN A 186 -13.90 -14.80 -8.34
C GLN A 186 -14.56 -14.94 -6.97
N ARG A 187 -13.76 -14.95 -5.89
CA ARG A 187 -14.30 -15.01 -4.53
C ARG A 187 -15.05 -13.71 -4.19
N SER A 188 -14.46 -12.57 -4.51
CA SER A 188 -15.07 -11.25 -4.30
C SER A 188 -16.41 -11.13 -5.04
N LEU A 189 -16.49 -11.49 -6.31
CA LEU A 189 -17.73 -11.44 -7.09
C LEU A 189 -18.84 -12.32 -6.48
N LYS A 190 -18.49 -13.44 -5.87
CA LYS A 190 -19.47 -14.33 -5.21
C LYS A 190 -19.97 -13.80 -3.88
N SER A 191 -19.08 -13.22 -3.06
CA SER A 191 -19.43 -12.76 -1.72
C SER A 191 -20.01 -11.33 -1.71
N GLU A 192 -19.46 -10.46 -2.56
CA GLU A 192 -19.77 -9.03 -2.60
C GLU A 192 -19.80 -8.53 -4.06
N PRO A 193 -20.87 -8.82 -4.82
CA PRO A 193 -20.90 -8.58 -6.28
C PRO A 193 -20.88 -7.12 -6.73
N GLN A 194 -20.81 -6.17 -5.80
CA GLN A 194 -20.75 -4.73 -6.04
C GLN A 194 -19.60 -4.03 -5.29
N LYS A 195 -18.70 -4.81 -4.66
CA LYS A 195 -17.59 -4.29 -3.85
C LYS A 195 -16.74 -3.28 -4.62
N TRP A 196 -16.21 -3.70 -5.75
CA TRP A 196 -15.28 -2.89 -6.55
C TRP A 196 -15.95 -1.71 -7.23
N THR A 197 -17.16 -1.90 -7.73
CA THR A 197 -17.95 -0.82 -8.35
C THR A 197 -18.33 0.25 -7.33
N THR A 198 -18.69 -0.14 -6.11
CA THR A 198 -18.99 0.79 -5.02
C THR A 198 -17.75 1.54 -4.59
N MET A 199 -16.64 0.83 -4.39
CA MET A 199 -15.34 1.40 -4.04
C MET A 199 -14.86 2.40 -5.10
N ALA A 200 -14.89 2.02 -6.38
CA ALA A 200 -14.42 2.89 -7.47
C ALA A 200 -15.17 4.22 -7.56
N LYS A 201 -16.47 4.24 -7.24
CA LYS A 201 -17.26 5.48 -7.17
C LYS A 201 -16.80 6.43 -6.05
N GLY A 202 -16.26 5.88 -4.97
CA GLY A 202 -15.74 6.65 -3.83
C GLY A 202 -14.35 7.23 -4.06
N ILE A 203 -13.54 6.60 -4.92
CA ILE A 203 -12.16 6.98 -5.17
C ILE A 203 -12.09 8.30 -5.95
N LYS A 204 -11.43 9.30 -5.40
CA LYS A 204 -11.22 10.62 -6.00
C LYS A 204 -9.97 10.66 -6.87
N GLY A 205 -9.04 9.76 -6.66
CA GLY A 205 -7.83 9.64 -7.46
C GLY A 205 -6.77 8.73 -6.86
N VAL A 206 -5.75 8.47 -7.69
CA VAL A 206 -4.54 7.73 -7.31
C VAL A 206 -3.31 8.58 -7.57
N THR A 207 -2.31 8.46 -6.69
CA THR A 207 -0.93 8.92 -6.93
C THR A 207 -0.06 7.71 -7.21
N GLU A 208 0.70 7.73 -8.32
CA GLU A 208 1.55 6.61 -8.73
C GLU A 208 3.03 6.99 -8.65
N GLU A 209 3.79 6.18 -7.93
CA GLU A 209 5.19 6.42 -7.60
C GLU A 209 6.19 5.98 -8.67
N THR A 210 5.87 4.96 -9.48
CA THR A 210 6.90 4.29 -10.28
C THR A 210 6.61 4.22 -11.76
N THR A 211 7.66 4.15 -12.57
CA THR A 211 7.60 4.13 -14.03
C THR A 211 6.67 3.04 -14.58
N THR A 212 6.68 1.85 -13.99
CA THR A 212 5.84 0.73 -14.47
C THR A 212 4.36 1.02 -14.26
N GLY A 213 3.97 1.51 -13.08
CA GLY A 213 2.59 1.89 -12.79
C GLY A 213 2.13 3.06 -13.65
N VAL A 214 2.96 4.11 -13.80
CA VAL A 214 2.66 5.25 -14.68
C VAL A 214 2.38 4.81 -16.12
N LYS A 215 3.18 3.87 -16.66
CA LYS A 215 2.94 3.32 -18.01
C LYS A 215 1.60 2.58 -18.09
N ARG A 216 1.22 1.83 -17.05
CA ARG A 216 -0.09 1.16 -16.98
C ARG A 216 -1.23 2.18 -16.99
N LEU A 217 -1.11 3.25 -16.21
CA LEU A 217 -2.13 4.31 -16.14
C LEU A 217 -2.30 5.05 -17.46
N TYR A 218 -1.20 5.41 -18.15
CA TYR A 218 -1.29 6.01 -19.49
C TYR A 218 -1.99 5.08 -20.48
N LYS A 219 -1.69 3.78 -20.46
CA LYS A 219 -2.37 2.83 -21.33
C LYS A 219 -3.85 2.72 -21.03
N MET A 220 -4.25 2.72 -19.76
CA MET A 220 -5.66 2.74 -19.37
C MET A 220 -6.34 4.04 -19.84
N GLN A 221 -5.65 5.17 -19.77
CA GLN A 221 -6.18 6.45 -20.25
C GLN A 221 -6.35 6.45 -21.79
N GLU A 222 -5.39 5.97 -22.54
CA GLU A 222 -5.46 5.84 -24.01
C GLU A 222 -6.63 4.96 -24.45
N ASN A 223 -6.93 3.91 -23.68
CA ASN A 223 -8.04 2.99 -23.94
C ASN A 223 -9.39 3.51 -23.40
N ASN A 224 -9.44 4.66 -22.73
CA ASN A 224 -10.62 5.16 -22.00
C ASN A 224 -11.14 4.19 -20.93
N GLU A 225 -10.22 3.45 -20.27
CA GLU A 225 -10.52 2.49 -19.21
C GLU A 225 -10.32 3.07 -17.82
N LEU A 226 -9.63 4.23 -17.68
CA LEU A 226 -9.30 4.82 -16.40
C LEU A 226 -10.55 5.28 -15.65
N LEU A 227 -10.81 4.71 -14.48
CA LEU A 227 -12.06 4.93 -13.72
C LEU A 227 -12.03 6.20 -12.88
N PHE A 228 -10.87 6.71 -12.54
CA PHE A 228 -10.68 7.90 -11.69
C PHE A 228 -9.38 8.62 -12.06
N PRO A 229 -9.23 9.90 -11.68
CA PRO A 229 -8.01 10.67 -11.96
C PRO A 229 -6.75 10.01 -11.41
N ALA A 230 -5.64 10.14 -12.14
CA ALA A 230 -4.33 9.63 -11.73
C ALA A 230 -3.27 10.74 -11.80
N ILE A 231 -2.42 10.82 -10.79
CA ILE A 231 -1.31 11.77 -10.69
C ILE A 231 0.00 10.99 -10.80
N ASN A 232 0.79 11.33 -11.80
CA ASN A 232 2.13 10.80 -12.01
C ASN A 232 3.13 11.52 -11.09
N VAL A 233 3.42 10.93 -9.94
CA VAL A 233 4.43 11.44 -8.99
C VAL A 233 5.84 11.05 -9.44
N ASN A 234 6.00 9.92 -10.14
CA ASN A 234 7.29 9.45 -10.63
C ASN A 234 8.05 10.50 -11.44
N ASP A 235 7.36 11.24 -12.31
CA ASP A 235 7.99 12.22 -13.20
C ASP A 235 8.12 13.62 -12.59
N SER A 236 7.79 13.78 -11.30
CA SER A 236 8.10 15.03 -10.61
C SER A 236 9.61 15.27 -10.58
N VAL A 237 10.02 16.54 -10.65
CA VAL A 237 11.44 16.93 -10.68
C VAL A 237 12.18 16.39 -9.46
N THR A 238 11.55 16.39 -8.31
CA THR A 238 12.12 15.92 -7.04
C THR A 238 12.05 14.40 -6.86
N LYS A 239 11.47 13.63 -7.79
CA LYS A 239 11.45 12.16 -7.75
C LYS A 239 12.37 11.56 -8.81
N SER A 240 11.94 11.39 -10.05
CA SER A 240 12.69 10.59 -11.03
C SER A 240 14.02 11.22 -11.46
N LYS A 241 14.14 12.54 -11.42
CA LYS A 241 15.37 13.24 -11.74
C LYS A 241 16.48 13.06 -10.69
N PHE A 242 16.10 12.61 -9.49
CA PHE A 242 17.02 12.32 -8.38
C PHE A 242 17.01 10.84 -8.03
N ASP A 243 15.89 10.30 -7.55
CA ASP A 243 15.80 8.93 -7.06
C ASP A 243 16.14 7.90 -8.15
N ASN A 244 15.45 7.93 -9.29
CA ASN A 244 15.69 6.95 -10.36
C ASN A 244 17.11 7.09 -10.98
N LEU A 245 17.69 8.28 -10.92
CA LEU A 245 19.01 8.54 -11.49
C LEU A 245 20.16 8.22 -10.53
N TYR A 246 20.02 8.55 -9.25
CA TYR A 246 21.12 8.47 -8.27
C TYR A 246 20.91 7.40 -7.21
N GLY A 247 19.66 7.11 -6.80
CA GLY A 247 19.35 6.23 -5.67
C GLY A 247 19.94 4.84 -5.84
N CYS A 248 19.60 4.13 -6.92
CA CYS A 248 20.10 2.78 -7.17
C CYS A 248 21.61 2.71 -7.43
N ARG A 249 22.23 3.77 -7.91
CA ARG A 249 23.70 3.82 -8.11
C ARG A 249 24.44 3.59 -6.80
N HIS A 250 24.00 4.23 -5.74
CA HIS A 250 24.63 4.13 -4.42
C HIS A 250 24.13 2.90 -3.66
N SER A 251 22.82 2.70 -3.59
CA SER A 251 22.23 1.63 -2.79
C SER A 251 22.61 0.23 -3.28
N LEU A 252 22.73 0.02 -4.61
CA LEU A 252 23.14 -1.28 -5.14
C LEU A 252 24.57 -1.62 -4.73
N ILE A 253 25.50 -0.69 -4.91
CA ILE A 253 26.91 -0.92 -4.55
C ILE A 253 27.06 -1.08 -3.03
N ASP A 254 26.37 -0.25 -2.25
CA ASP A 254 26.37 -0.38 -0.78
C ASP A 254 25.80 -1.74 -0.34
N ALA A 255 24.72 -2.19 -0.94
CA ALA A 255 24.13 -3.49 -0.64
C ALA A 255 25.07 -4.66 -1.01
N ILE A 256 25.75 -4.60 -2.15
CA ILE A 256 26.74 -5.61 -2.54
C ILE A 256 27.89 -5.63 -1.54
N ASN A 257 28.46 -4.47 -1.21
CA ASN A 257 29.55 -4.39 -0.23
C ASN A 257 29.16 -4.93 1.14
N ARG A 258 27.96 -4.64 1.62
CA ARG A 258 27.46 -5.17 2.91
C ARG A 258 27.18 -6.67 2.89
N ALA A 259 26.81 -7.22 1.73
CA ALA A 259 26.50 -8.64 1.59
C ALA A 259 27.75 -9.51 1.37
N THR A 260 28.82 -8.96 0.81
CA THR A 260 30.00 -9.72 0.35
C THR A 260 31.29 -9.35 1.07
N ASP A 261 31.30 -8.27 1.85
CA ASP A 261 32.47 -7.70 2.56
C ASP A 261 33.57 -7.25 1.57
#